data_958c95ff01e42815686a7e0fce03b084
#
_entry.id   958c95ff01e42815686a7e0fce03b084
#
_cell.length_a   1.000
_cell.length_b   1.000
_cell.length_c   1.000
_cell.angle_alpha   90.00
_cell.angle_beta   90.00
_cell.angle_gamma   90.00
#
_symmetry.space_group_name_H-M   'P 1'
#
loop_
_entity.id
_entity.type
_entity.pdbx_description
1 polymer ?
#
loop_
_entity_poly.entity_id
_entity_poly.type
_entity_poly.pdbx_seq_one_letter_code
_entity_poly.pdbx_strand_id
1 'polypeptide(L)'
;MAPGAELYCLKVDDQADLQNAADYLVTHGIDIANHSVGWVLASYYDDTGAINAIINDSRDNDGVLWSVAAGNDAQRHWRGIWTDTDGDSVLEFAVGDELMALSGTAGTVSVFLNWDQYGPGSKTDLDLFVVNNVGATVASSTIPQSHFTDPAEAVSFSYSASQAPYSVRVTLAGGNAAALDITLFSFNHNFEHSVAASSLMDPANAHGAFSVGAVYQANWTQPNPSIRSYSSQGPTNDGRFKPELVAPDGTASLTYGVSSGTSFSAPTVAGAAALLLQEDLLQDAATLASRLLGGAIDVGAAGPDNVYGAGKLQLPLIDSDNDGLSNVAEIQLGTNALNPDSDGDTLSDGDEVNLHGTDPLLMDSDGDQADDATEVLAGTDPNDAASYPGDGDITEDGVVDVRDMLLGLRYLQMLATLT
;
A
#
# COMPACT_ATOMS: atom_id res chain seq x y z
N MET A 1 -3.25 7.09 -12.38
CA MET A 1 -3.95 7.58 -11.23
C MET A 1 -3.87 9.10 -11.14
N ALA A 2 -2.76 9.78 -11.07
CA ALA A 2 -2.65 11.23 -11.00
C ALA A 2 -2.23 11.84 -12.35
N PRO A 3 -3.14 12.08 -13.31
CA PRO A 3 -2.79 12.48 -14.68
C PRO A 3 -2.20 13.89 -14.77
N GLY A 4 -2.37 14.71 -13.74
CA GLY A 4 -1.82 16.06 -13.66
C GLY A 4 -0.47 16.14 -12.95
N ALA A 5 0.05 15.02 -12.40
CA ALA A 5 1.33 15.03 -11.72
C ALA A 5 2.51 15.19 -12.71
N GLU A 6 3.49 16.00 -12.35
CA GLU A 6 4.76 16.08 -13.07
C GLU A 6 5.62 14.86 -12.76
N LEU A 7 6.15 14.19 -13.80
CA LEU A 7 6.90 12.95 -13.66
C LEU A 7 8.38 13.15 -13.99
N TYR A 8 9.24 12.77 -13.07
CA TYR A 8 10.69 12.72 -13.22
C TYR A 8 11.15 11.27 -13.30
N CYS A 9 11.89 10.90 -14.32
CA CYS A 9 12.42 9.56 -14.50
C CYS A 9 13.92 9.58 -14.24
N LEU A 10 14.34 8.94 -13.16
CA LEU A 10 15.73 8.84 -12.75
C LEU A 10 16.23 7.40 -13.00
N LYS A 11 17.43 7.30 -13.57
CA LYS A 11 18.09 6.01 -13.80
C LYS A 11 18.90 5.66 -12.55
N VAL A 12 18.72 4.46 -12.04
CA VAL A 12 19.44 3.93 -10.86
C VAL A 12 19.98 2.55 -11.23
N ASP A 13 21.30 2.44 -11.36
CA ASP A 13 22.00 1.18 -11.65
C ASP A 13 22.73 0.63 -10.42
N ASP A 14 23.15 1.50 -9.49
CA ASP A 14 23.89 1.14 -8.29
C ASP A 14 23.50 2.03 -7.08
N GLN A 15 24.14 1.79 -5.92
CA GLN A 15 23.89 2.54 -4.69
C GLN A 15 24.19 4.05 -4.83
N ALA A 16 25.25 4.41 -5.59
CA ALA A 16 25.61 5.83 -5.77
C ALA A 16 24.55 6.55 -6.61
N ASP A 17 23.99 5.88 -7.62
CA ASP A 17 22.88 6.39 -8.40
C ASP A 17 21.61 6.56 -7.55
N LEU A 18 21.36 5.65 -6.60
CA LEU A 18 20.23 5.78 -5.67
C LEU A 18 20.40 7.00 -4.75
N GLN A 19 21.61 7.23 -4.22
CA GLN A 19 21.92 8.43 -3.44
C GLN A 19 21.73 9.71 -4.28
N ASN A 20 22.28 9.72 -5.50
CA ASN A 20 22.11 10.86 -6.42
C ASN A 20 20.63 11.11 -6.76
N ALA A 21 19.84 10.05 -6.86
CA ALA A 21 18.39 10.17 -7.08
C ALA A 21 17.71 10.79 -5.85
N ALA A 22 18.03 10.36 -4.63
CA ALA A 22 17.49 10.95 -3.39
C ALA A 22 17.86 12.44 -3.30
N ASP A 23 19.13 12.80 -3.54
CA ASP A 23 19.59 14.20 -3.54
C ASP A 23 18.87 15.04 -4.62
N TYR A 24 18.56 14.43 -5.76
CA TYR A 24 17.81 15.08 -6.83
C TYR A 24 16.38 15.41 -6.41
N LEU A 25 15.69 14.48 -5.71
CA LEU A 25 14.33 14.71 -5.21
C LEU A 25 14.29 15.96 -4.32
N VAL A 26 15.20 16.07 -3.36
CA VAL A 26 15.31 17.23 -2.46
C VAL A 26 15.56 18.53 -3.24
N THR A 27 16.53 18.50 -4.14
CA THR A 27 16.95 19.70 -4.89
C THR A 27 15.83 20.24 -5.77
N HIS A 28 14.90 19.38 -6.20
CA HIS A 28 13.80 19.75 -7.11
C HIS A 28 12.43 19.81 -6.41
N GLY A 29 12.38 19.64 -5.08
CA GLY A 29 11.15 19.70 -4.30
C GLY A 29 10.15 18.61 -4.71
N ILE A 30 10.64 17.37 -4.87
CA ILE A 30 9.82 16.22 -5.23
C ILE A 30 9.45 15.47 -3.96
N ASP A 31 8.16 15.39 -3.66
CA ASP A 31 7.64 14.86 -2.39
C ASP A 31 7.38 13.36 -2.41
N ILE A 32 7.24 12.76 -3.61
CA ILE A 32 6.86 11.36 -3.76
C ILE A 32 7.79 10.65 -4.75
N ALA A 33 8.39 9.56 -4.29
CA ALA A 33 9.19 8.67 -5.13
C ALA A 33 8.51 7.30 -5.28
N ASN A 34 8.60 6.71 -6.47
CA ASN A 34 8.27 5.30 -6.68
C ASN A 34 9.55 4.52 -7.00
N HIS A 35 9.82 3.47 -6.21
CA HIS A 35 10.96 2.59 -6.40
C HIS A 35 10.53 1.14 -6.53
N SER A 36 10.60 0.60 -7.75
CA SER A 36 10.16 -0.77 -8.07
C SER A 36 11.33 -1.70 -8.38
N VAL A 37 12.44 -1.55 -7.64
CA VAL A 37 13.65 -2.35 -7.75
C VAL A 37 14.00 -2.92 -6.38
N GLY A 38 14.33 -4.21 -6.32
CA GLY A 38 14.85 -4.88 -5.14
C GLY A 38 16.37 -5.08 -5.22
N TRP A 39 17.04 -4.97 -4.08
CA TRP A 39 18.48 -5.17 -3.93
C TRP A 39 18.72 -6.41 -3.09
N VAL A 40 19.31 -7.43 -3.70
CA VAL A 40 19.65 -8.67 -3.00
C VAL A 40 21.06 -8.58 -2.42
N LEU A 41 21.29 -9.18 -1.26
CA LEU A 41 22.58 -9.20 -0.54
C LEU A 41 23.12 -7.81 -0.13
N ALA A 42 22.27 -6.77 -0.09
CA ALA A 42 22.70 -5.43 0.32
C ALA A 42 22.70 -5.25 1.85
N SER A 43 21.93 -6.09 2.56
CA SER A 43 21.89 -6.15 4.03
C SER A 43 21.33 -7.51 4.48
N TYR A 44 21.05 -7.65 5.80
CA TYR A 44 20.30 -8.79 6.33
C TYR A 44 18.77 -8.54 6.33
N TYR A 45 18.28 -7.59 5.57
CA TYR A 45 16.84 -7.23 5.46
C TYR A 45 16.20 -6.86 6.80
N ASP A 46 16.95 -6.17 7.64
CA ASP A 46 16.66 -5.78 9.02
C ASP A 46 16.73 -4.26 9.26
N ASP A 47 16.52 -3.46 8.21
CA ASP A 47 16.67 -2.01 8.19
C ASP A 47 18.12 -1.50 8.17
N THR A 48 19.09 -2.36 8.27
CA THR A 48 20.51 -2.00 8.16
C THR A 48 20.97 -1.91 6.69
N GLY A 49 22.21 -1.49 6.49
CA GLY A 49 22.81 -1.38 5.17
C GLY A 49 22.58 -0.04 4.47
N ALA A 50 23.40 0.21 3.47
CA ALA A 50 23.49 1.52 2.84
C ALA A 50 22.26 1.87 1.98
N ILE A 51 21.64 0.89 1.35
CA ILE A 51 20.43 1.09 0.54
C ILE A 51 19.27 1.56 1.43
N ASN A 52 19.05 0.88 2.58
CA ASN A 52 18.02 1.26 3.54
C ASN A 52 18.30 2.64 4.15
N ALA A 53 19.56 2.92 4.47
CA ALA A 53 19.97 4.20 5.04
C ALA A 53 19.63 5.40 4.11
N ILE A 54 19.80 5.25 2.80
CA ILE A 54 19.43 6.29 1.81
C ILE A 54 17.94 6.58 1.85
N ILE A 55 17.11 5.54 1.82
CA ILE A 55 15.64 5.68 1.83
C ILE A 55 15.16 6.25 3.17
N ASN A 56 15.73 5.76 4.28
CA ASN A 56 15.41 6.23 5.63
C ASN A 56 15.74 7.71 5.81
N ASP A 57 16.94 8.14 5.38
CA ASP A 57 17.39 9.52 5.46
C ASP A 57 16.49 10.45 4.62
N SER A 58 16.22 10.06 3.36
CA SER A 58 15.36 10.82 2.45
C SER A 58 13.92 10.97 2.98
N ARG A 59 13.39 9.94 3.64
CA ARG A 59 12.07 10.03 4.26
C ARG A 59 12.09 10.86 5.54
N ASP A 60 13.05 10.65 6.45
CA ASP A 60 13.04 11.19 7.80
C ASP A 60 13.55 12.65 7.86
N ASN A 61 14.51 13.00 7.01
CA ASN A 61 15.13 14.32 7.01
C ASN A 61 14.63 15.21 5.87
N ASP A 62 14.27 14.62 4.71
CA ASP A 62 13.88 15.37 3.52
C ASP A 62 12.36 15.34 3.28
N GLY A 63 11.62 14.48 3.97
CA GLY A 63 10.16 14.41 3.90
C GLY A 63 9.62 13.73 2.64
N VAL A 64 10.42 12.95 1.93
CA VAL A 64 9.99 12.23 0.70
C VAL A 64 9.26 10.95 1.05
N LEU A 65 8.06 10.76 0.50
CA LEU A 65 7.34 9.48 0.57
C LEU A 65 7.86 8.51 -0.48
N TRP A 66 8.52 7.44 -0.07
CA TRP A 66 9.00 6.39 -0.95
C TRP A 66 8.01 5.24 -1.06
N SER A 67 7.24 5.18 -2.16
CA SER A 67 6.41 4.02 -2.48
C SER A 67 7.27 2.93 -3.12
N VAL A 68 7.44 1.82 -2.40
CA VAL A 68 8.40 0.76 -2.76
C VAL A 68 7.67 -0.54 -3.04
N ALA A 69 8.01 -1.23 -4.12
CA ALA A 69 7.50 -2.57 -4.39
C ALA A 69 7.97 -3.56 -3.32
N ALA A 70 7.07 -4.31 -2.69
CA ALA A 70 7.41 -5.29 -1.65
C ALA A 70 8.33 -6.42 -2.14
N GLY A 71 8.28 -6.72 -3.45
CA GLY A 71 9.02 -7.81 -4.09
C GLY A 71 8.09 -8.90 -4.61
N ASN A 72 8.64 -9.79 -5.46
CA ASN A 72 7.89 -10.87 -6.11
C ASN A 72 8.48 -12.24 -5.76
N ASP A 73 8.89 -12.41 -4.49
CA ASP A 73 9.81 -13.49 -4.10
C ASP A 73 9.22 -14.47 -3.07
N ALA A 74 7.93 -14.37 -2.73
CA ALA A 74 7.28 -15.26 -1.75
C ALA A 74 7.42 -16.77 -2.07
N GLN A 75 7.56 -17.11 -3.36
CA GLN A 75 7.78 -18.50 -3.80
C GLN A 75 9.24 -18.80 -4.11
N ARG A 76 10.12 -17.79 -4.01
CA ARG A 76 11.54 -17.83 -4.36
C ARG A 76 12.45 -17.48 -3.20
N HIS A 77 11.89 -17.54 -2.01
CA HIS A 77 12.54 -17.23 -0.75
C HIS A 77 12.40 -18.39 0.22
N TRP A 78 13.46 -18.61 0.99
CA TRP A 78 13.49 -19.50 2.15
C TRP A 78 14.24 -18.79 3.28
N ARG A 79 13.74 -18.92 4.50
CA ARG A 79 14.41 -18.46 5.71
C ARG A 79 14.23 -19.48 6.81
N GLY A 80 15.31 -19.76 7.54
CA GLY A 80 15.28 -20.66 8.67
C GLY A 80 16.56 -20.62 9.49
N ILE A 81 16.49 -21.24 10.67
CA ILE A 81 17.68 -21.41 11.52
C ILE A 81 18.45 -22.63 11.03
N TRP A 82 19.80 -22.53 11.04
CA TRP A 82 20.67 -23.66 10.72
C TRP A 82 20.22 -24.90 11.48
N THR A 83 19.95 -25.96 10.77
CA THR A 83 19.59 -27.27 11.28
C THR A 83 20.45 -28.32 10.57
N ASP A 84 21.07 -29.19 11.34
CA ASP A 84 21.93 -30.30 10.91
C ASP A 84 21.76 -31.39 11.97
N THR A 85 20.83 -32.32 11.75
CA THR A 85 20.42 -33.30 12.77
C THR A 85 21.26 -34.56 12.78
N ASP A 86 21.94 -34.88 11.68
CA ASP A 86 22.81 -36.06 11.56
C ASP A 86 24.31 -35.74 11.70
N GLY A 87 24.66 -34.42 11.71
CA GLY A 87 26.01 -33.94 12.00
C GLY A 87 26.98 -34.01 10.82
N ASP A 88 26.47 -33.99 9.59
CA ASP A 88 27.30 -34.07 8.39
C ASP A 88 27.74 -32.70 7.84
N SER A 89 27.33 -31.60 8.52
CA SER A 89 27.64 -30.23 8.16
C SER A 89 26.91 -29.70 6.93
N VAL A 90 25.73 -30.25 6.62
CA VAL A 90 24.82 -29.77 5.57
C VAL A 90 23.56 -29.18 6.20
N LEU A 91 23.07 -28.09 5.64
CA LEU A 91 21.82 -27.46 6.09
C LEU A 91 20.62 -28.32 5.70
N GLU A 92 19.78 -28.67 6.68
CA GLU A 92 18.44 -29.21 6.43
C GLU A 92 17.42 -28.11 6.20
N PHE A 93 16.86 -28.02 5.00
CA PHE A 93 15.79 -27.07 4.64
C PHE A 93 14.42 -27.46 5.21
N ALA A 94 14.24 -28.77 5.39
CA ALA A 94 13.14 -29.39 6.14
C ALA A 94 13.70 -30.62 6.84
N VAL A 95 12.95 -31.23 7.74
CA VAL A 95 13.45 -32.40 8.52
C VAL A 95 13.95 -33.51 7.60
N GLY A 96 15.25 -33.72 7.64
CA GLY A 96 15.93 -34.74 6.84
C GLY A 96 16.02 -34.45 5.34
N ASP A 97 15.83 -33.19 4.94
CA ASP A 97 15.95 -32.74 3.54
C ASP A 97 17.01 -31.64 3.39
N GLU A 98 18.15 -32.01 2.82
CA GLU A 98 19.32 -31.17 2.60
C GLU A 98 19.40 -30.60 1.19
N LEU A 99 18.42 -30.89 0.34
CA LEU A 99 18.41 -30.49 -1.06
C LEU A 99 17.15 -29.69 -1.39
N MET A 100 17.27 -28.37 -1.42
CA MET A 100 16.18 -27.46 -1.84
C MET A 100 15.99 -27.56 -3.36
N ALA A 101 14.96 -28.25 -3.82
CA ALA A 101 14.70 -28.36 -5.25
C ALA A 101 14.23 -27.03 -5.86
N LEU A 102 14.72 -26.74 -7.07
CA LEU A 102 14.40 -25.58 -7.87
C LEU A 102 13.39 -25.94 -8.96
N SER A 103 12.24 -25.32 -8.98
CA SER A 103 11.21 -25.48 -10.00
C SER A 103 11.27 -24.37 -11.02
N GLY A 104 11.39 -24.73 -12.30
CA GLY A 104 11.48 -23.81 -13.44
C GLY A 104 11.92 -24.58 -14.67
N THR A 105 11.82 -23.97 -15.83
CA THR A 105 11.99 -24.70 -17.10
C THR A 105 13.01 -24.08 -18.06
N ALA A 106 13.50 -22.90 -17.80
CA ALA A 106 14.40 -22.19 -18.71
C ALA A 106 15.08 -20.98 -18.06
N GLY A 107 16.00 -20.37 -18.77
CA GLY A 107 16.64 -19.10 -18.43
C GLY A 107 17.87 -19.25 -17.55
N THR A 108 18.25 -18.16 -16.89
CA THR A 108 19.33 -18.13 -15.90
C THR A 108 18.75 -18.49 -14.54
N VAL A 109 19.42 -19.40 -13.83
CA VAL A 109 19.19 -19.70 -12.43
C VAL A 109 20.20 -18.90 -11.62
N SER A 110 19.72 -18.06 -10.71
CA SER A 110 20.57 -17.35 -9.76
C SER A 110 20.06 -17.64 -8.35
N VAL A 111 20.99 -18.00 -7.45
CA VAL A 111 20.70 -18.28 -6.05
C VAL A 111 21.61 -17.43 -5.19
N PHE A 112 21.04 -16.81 -4.18
CA PHE A 112 21.70 -15.91 -3.25
C PHE A 112 21.45 -16.43 -1.83
N LEU A 113 22.51 -16.51 -1.06
CA LEU A 113 22.53 -16.96 0.32
C LEU A 113 23.12 -15.86 1.18
N ASN A 114 22.47 -15.50 2.27
CA ASN A 114 23.06 -14.69 3.33
C ASN A 114 22.59 -15.13 4.72
N TRP A 115 23.23 -14.60 5.76
CA TRP A 115 22.92 -14.93 7.14
C TRP A 115 23.21 -13.75 8.09
N ASP A 116 22.76 -13.86 9.34
CA ASP A 116 22.66 -12.76 10.34
C ASP A 116 24.00 -12.30 10.96
N GLN A 117 25.12 -12.43 10.24
CA GLN A 117 26.44 -12.01 10.75
C GLN A 117 27.04 -10.82 9.99
N TYR A 118 26.21 -9.85 9.60
CA TYR A 118 26.69 -8.60 9.04
C TYR A 118 27.46 -7.77 10.08
N GLY A 119 28.34 -6.88 9.60
CA GLY A 119 29.17 -6.06 10.47
C GLY A 119 30.46 -6.75 10.95
N PRO A 120 31.23 -6.15 11.86
CA PRO A 120 32.52 -6.67 12.32
C PRO A 120 32.35 -7.85 13.28
N GLY A 121 33.20 -8.86 13.18
CA GLY A 121 33.21 -10.03 14.07
C GLY A 121 33.69 -11.30 13.38
N SER A 122 33.76 -12.39 14.15
CA SER A 122 34.01 -13.71 13.56
C SER A 122 32.82 -14.12 12.72
N LYS A 123 33.06 -14.60 11.52
CA LYS A 123 32.05 -15.08 10.60
C LYS A 123 32.00 -16.60 10.60
N THR A 124 30.81 -17.15 10.46
CA THR A 124 30.62 -18.53 10.02
C THR A 124 30.84 -18.55 8.51
N ASP A 125 31.54 -19.58 8.04
CA ASP A 125 31.86 -19.77 6.63
C ASP A 125 30.90 -20.82 6.05
N LEU A 126 29.94 -20.37 5.21
CA LEU A 126 29.00 -21.24 4.52
C LEU A 126 29.30 -21.27 3.04
N ASP A 127 29.28 -22.45 2.46
CA ASP A 127 29.43 -22.68 1.03
C ASP A 127 28.08 -22.95 0.36
N LEU A 128 27.86 -22.37 -0.81
CA LEU A 128 26.66 -22.55 -1.63
C LEU A 128 26.96 -23.41 -2.86
N PHE A 129 26.18 -24.48 -3.03
CA PHE A 129 26.27 -25.37 -4.19
C PHE A 129 24.92 -25.50 -4.89
N VAL A 130 24.93 -25.64 -6.22
CA VAL A 130 23.81 -26.18 -6.98
C VAL A 130 24.19 -27.47 -7.63
N VAL A 131 23.40 -28.49 -7.40
CA VAL A 131 23.59 -29.84 -7.95
C VAL A 131 22.51 -30.18 -8.98
N ASN A 132 22.84 -31.02 -9.93
CA ASN A 132 21.93 -31.50 -10.97
C ASN A 132 21.23 -32.82 -10.58
N ASN A 133 20.42 -33.36 -11.48
CA ASN A 133 19.66 -34.61 -11.33
C ASN A 133 20.47 -35.89 -11.05
N VAL A 134 21.80 -35.85 -11.16
CA VAL A 134 22.71 -36.96 -10.81
C VAL A 134 23.60 -36.62 -9.62
N GLY A 135 23.31 -35.49 -8.92
CA GLY A 135 24.07 -35.06 -7.75
C GLY A 135 25.41 -34.38 -8.07
N ALA A 136 25.70 -34.12 -9.35
CA ALA A 136 26.91 -33.41 -9.72
C ALA A 136 26.76 -31.87 -9.53
N THR A 137 27.76 -31.25 -8.91
CA THR A 137 27.80 -29.77 -8.76
C THR A 137 27.93 -29.11 -10.13
N VAL A 138 26.99 -28.20 -10.43
CA VAL A 138 26.96 -27.42 -11.68
C VAL A 138 27.35 -25.96 -11.48
N ALA A 139 27.16 -25.44 -10.26
CA ALA A 139 27.61 -24.12 -9.84
C ALA A 139 27.95 -24.15 -8.35
N SER A 140 28.89 -23.32 -7.93
CA SER A 140 29.22 -23.16 -6.51
C SER A 140 29.82 -21.78 -6.25
N SER A 141 29.61 -21.30 -5.03
CA SER A 141 30.28 -20.17 -4.43
C SER A 141 30.82 -20.62 -3.08
N THR A 142 32.13 -20.47 -2.89
CA THR A 142 32.89 -20.99 -1.72
C THR A 142 33.92 -19.95 -1.30
N ILE A 143 33.47 -18.69 -1.17
CA ILE A 143 34.30 -17.55 -0.79
C ILE A 143 34.45 -17.56 0.73
N PRO A 144 35.69 -17.77 1.27
CA PRO A 144 35.84 -17.77 2.73
C PRO A 144 35.38 -16.49 3.38
N GLN A 145 34.41 -16.56 4.28
CA GLN A 145 33.94 -15.43 5.03
C GLN A 145 34.92 -15.06 6.15
N SER A 146 35.26 -13.79 6.18
CA SER A 146 36.22 -13.23 7.13
C SER A 146 35.62 -12.00 7.83
N HIS A 147 36.36 -11.42 8.76
CA HIS A 147 35.96 -10.19 9.47
C HIS A 147 35.53 -9.02 8.55
N PHE A 148 36.04 -8.99 7.31
CA PHE A 148 35.84 -7.88 6.38
C PHE A 148 34.95 -8.22 5.17
N THR A 149 34.43 -9.44 5.10
CA THR A 149 33.53 -9.88 4.02
C THR A 149 32.11 -10.00 4.53
N ASP A 150 31.14 -9.68 3.70
CA ASP A 150 29.75 -9.89 4.05
C ASP A 150 29.44 -11.38 4.13
N PRO A 151 28.52 -11.78 5.02
CA PRO A 151 28.08 -13.17 5.17
C PRO A 151 27.15 -13.56 4.01
N ALA A 152 27.72 -13.76 2.82
CA ALA A 152 26.94 -13.94 1.61
C ALA A 152 27.65 -14.82 0.58
N GLU A 153 26.86 -15.62 -0.13
CA GLU A 153 27.28 -16.40 -1.29
C GLU A 153 26.29 -16.23 -2.45
N ALA A 154 26.78 -16.29 -3.67
CA ALA A 154 25.93 -16.16 -4.86
C ALA A 154 26.41 -17.03 -6.02
N VAL A 155 25.47 -17.65 -6.72
CA VAL A 155 25.74 -18.42 -7.93
C VAL A 155 24.76 -18.03 -9.03
N SER A 156 25.25 -18.07 -10.28
CA SER A 156 24.41 -17.93 -11.48
C SER A 156 24.88 -18.90 -12.57
N PHE A 157 23.93 -19.55 -13.21
CA PHE A 157 24.24 -20.47 -14.33
C PHE A 157 23.05 -20.54 -15.30
N SER A 158 23.31 -21.03 -16.52
CA SER A 158 22.25 -21.23 -17.51
C SER A 158 21.56 -22.60 -17.28
N TYR A 159 20.22 -22.57 -17.24
CA TYR A 159 19.38 -23.74 -17.14
C TYR A 159 19.60 -24.69 -18.33
N SER A 160 19.70 -25.99 -18.06
CA SER A 160 19.73 -27.05 -19.08
C SER A 160 18.75 -28.17 -18.73
N ALA A 161 17.75 -28.39 -19.58
CA ALA A 161 16.72 -29.41 -19.36
C ALA A 161 17.26 -30.83 -19.20
N SER A 162 18.44 -31.15 -19.79
CA SER A 162 19.08 -32.46 -19.67
C SER A 162 19.73 -32.70 -18.29
N GLN A 163 19.94 -31.64 -17.51
CA GLN A 163 20.56 -31.72 -16.18
C GLN A 163 19.56 -31.45 -15.05
N ALA A 164 18.33 -31.04 -15.39
CA ALA A 164 17.28 -30.82 -14.42
C ALA A 164 16.69 -32.13 -13.85
N PRO A 165 16.11 -32.16 -12.65
CA PRO A 165 15.97 -31.01 -11.73
C PRO A 165 17.30 -30.55 -11.12
N TYR A 166 17.34 -29.31 -10.68
CA TYR A 166 18.44 -28.75 -9.91
C TYR A 166 18.02 -28.58 -8.45
N SER A 167 18.98 -28.71 -7.55
CA SER A 167 18.76 -28.48 -6.12
C SER A 167 19.90 -27.65 -5.53
N VAL A 168 19.54 -26.79 -4.58
CA VAL A 168 20.50 -26.03 -3.77
C VAL A 168 20.94 -26.88 -2.59
N ARG A 169 22.23 -26.82 -2.25
CA ARG A 169 22.82 -27.39 -1.05
C ARG A 169 23.71 -26.33 -0.38
N VAL A 170 23.60 -26.17 0.93
CA VAL A 170 24.42 -25.27 1.73
C VAL A 170 25.22 -26.10 2.74
N THR A 171 26.53 -25.84 2.82
CA THR A 171 27.40 -26.57 3.74
C THR A 171 28.16 -25.62 4.66
N LEU A 172 28.45 -26.09 5.87
CA LEU A 172 29.32 -25.40 6.83
C LEU A 172 30.78 -25.69 6.51
N ALA A 173 31.49 -24.72 5.96
CA ALA A 173 32.94 -24.81 5.69
C ALA A 173 33.78 -24.46 6.91
N GLY A 174 33.29 -23.59 7.80
CA GLY A 174 34.01 -23.21 9.01
C GLY A 174 33.20 -22.40 9.98
N GLY A 175 33.68 -22.32 11.22
CA GLY A 175 33.01 -21.51 12.27
C GLY A 175 31.96 -22.32 13.05
N ASN A 176 30.89 -21.62 13.48
CA ASN A 176 29.80 -22.21 14.25
C ASN A 176 28.45 -21.69 13.71
N ALA A 177 27.65 -22.62 13.18
CA ALA A 177 26.36 -22.33 12.60
C ALA A 177 25.17 -22.47 13.60
N ALA A 178 25.43 -22.86 14.86
CA ALA A 178 24.37 -23.00 15.86
C ALA A 178 23.56 -21.70 16.03
N ALA A 179 22.25 -21.76 15.84
CA ALA A 179 21.31 -20.65 15.88
C ALA A 179 21.52 -19.56 14.80
N LEU A 180 22.27 -19.86 13.74
CA LEU A 180 22.47 -18.96 12.61
C LEU A 180 21.15 -18.82 11.84
N ASP A 181 20.68 -17.59 11.63
CA ASP A 181 19.49 -17.29 10.85
C ASP A 181 19.90 -17.06 9.39
N ILE A 182 19.38 -17.88 8.51
CA ILE A 182 19.81 -18.00 7.11
C ILE A 182 18.68 -17.62 6.19
N THR A 183 19.01 -16.84 5.16
CA THR A 183 18.09 -16.45 4.11
C THR A 183 18.60 -16.87 2.74
N LEU A 184 17.73 -17.44 1.91
CA LEU A 184 17.99 -17.71 0.51
C LEU A 184 16.97 -17.04 -0.38
N PHE A 185 17.45 -16.50 -1.50
CA PHE A 185 16.62 -16.06 -2.62
C PHE A 185 17.02 -16.78 -3.91
N SER A 186 16.04 -16.99 -4.78
CA SER A 186 16.28 -17.49 -6.13
C SER A 186 15.63 -16.56 -7.15
N PHE A 187 16.32 -16.28 -8.24
CA PHE A 187 15.70 -15.56 -9.36
C PHE A 187 15.32 -16.54 -10.47
N ASN A 188 14.10 -16.34 -11.00
CA ASN A 188 13.48 -17.10 -12.09
C ASN A 188 13.02 -18.54 -11.75
N HIS A 189 13.37 -19.08 -10.59
CA HIS A 189 12.98 -20.42 -10.18
C HIS A 189 12.42 -20.43 -8.76
N ASN A 190 11.33 -21.17 -8.52
CA ASN A 190 10.75 -21.26 -7.18
C ASN A 190 11.45 -22.34 -6.34
N PHE A 191 11.47 -22.16 -5.04
CA PHE A 191 11.92 -23.16 -4.08
C PHE A 191 10.80 -24.16 -3.74
N GLU A 192 11.16 -25.44 -3.55
CA GLU A 192 10.24 -26.48 -3.08
C GLU A 192 9.70 -26.15 -1.69
N HIS A 193 10.57 -25.79 -0.76
CA HIS A 193 10.23 -25.39 0.61
C HIS A 193 10.16 -23.87 0.76
N SER A 194 9.54 -23.16 -0.20
CA SER A 194 9.45 -21.70 -0.13
C SER A 194 8.74 -21.21 1.13
N VAL A 195 9.28 -20.15 1.72
CA VAL A 195 8.73 -19.44 2.89
C VAL A 195 8.39 -18.04 2.46
N ALA A 196 7.08 -17.72 2.40
CA ALA A 196 6.62 -16.40 1.98
C ALA A 196 6.90 -15.31 3.05
N ALA A 197 6.89 -15.68 4.33
CA ALA A 197 7.23 -14.76 5.41
C ALA A 197 8.68 -14.28 5.30
N SER A 198 8.91 -13.00 5.58
CA SER A 198 10.21 -12.32 5.52
C SER A 198 10.87 -12.31 4.14
N SER A 199 10.08 -12.38 3.06
CA SER A 199 10.58 -12.41 1.68
C SER A 199 10.80 -11.02 1.05
N LEU A 200 10.85 -9.97 1.87
CA LEU A 200 11.15 -8.60 1.44
C LEU A 200 12.66 -8.43 1.19
N MET A 201 13.03 -7.75 0.11
CA MET A 201 14.41 -7.30 -0.15
C MET A 201 14.58 -5.82 0.21
N ASP A 202 15.84 -5.34 0.23
CA ASP A 202 16.13 -3.90 0.31
C ASP A 202 15.58 -3.18 -0.95
N PRO A 203 15.03 -1.97 -0.83
CA PRO A 203 14.72 -1.25 0.40
C PRO A 203 13.30 -1.48 0.92
N ALA A 204 12.56 -2.51 0.46
CA ALA A 204 11.18 -2.73 0.92
C ALA A 204 11.08 -3.00 2.44
N ASN A 205 12.16 -3.47 3.06
CA ASN A 205 12.26 -3.66 4.50
C ASN A 205 12.66 -2.39 5.27
N ALA A 206 13.12 -1.30 4.61
CA ALA A 206 13.48 -0.05 5.26
C ALA A 206 12.29 0.57 6.01
N HIS A 207 12.52 1.18 7.17
CA HIS A 207 11.43 1.86 7.89
C HIS A 207 10.93 3.09 7.15
N GLY A 208 11.79 3.74 6.37
CA GLY A 208 11.44 4.87 5.50
C GLY A 208 10.67 4.49 4.25
N ALA A 209 10.67 3.21 3.85
CA ALA A 209 9.94 2.73 2.69
C ALA A 209 8.46 2.49 3.02
N PHE A 210 7.57 3.02 2.20
CA PHE A 210 6.16 2.62 2.14
C PHE A 210 6.04 1.43 1.19
N SER A 211 6.16 0.23 1.73
CA SER A 211 6.23 -1.03 0.99
C SER A 211 4.84 -1.50 0.55
N VAL A 212 4.69 -1.91 -0.69
CA VAL A 212 3.39 -2.20 -1.31
C VAL A 212 3.33 -3.63 -1.85
N GLY A 213 2.44 -4.43 -1.28
CA GLY A 213 2.11 -5.77 -1.78
C GLY A 213 1.11 -5.74 -2.94
N ALA A 214 0.86 -6.91 -3.55
CA ALA A 214 0.07 -7.03 -4.77
C ALA A 214 -1.17 -7.91 -4.61
N VAL A 215 -2.33 -7.40 -5.07
CA VAL A 215 -3.58 -8.15 -5.26
C VAL A 215 -4.01 -8.01 -6.71
N TYR A 216 -4.49 -9.11 -7.34
CA TYR A 216 -4.92 -9.05 -8.73
C TYR A 216 -6.12 -8.11 -8.92
N GLN A 217 -6.04 -7.18 -9.87
CA GLN A 217 -7.09 -6.17 -10.11
C GLN A 217 -8.49 -6.76 -10.33
N ALA A 218 -8.59 -7.92 -10.98
CA ALA A 218 -9.90 -8.54 -11.22
C ALA A 218 -10.57 -9.05 -9.93
N ASN A 219 -9.80 -9.21 -8.84
CA ASN A 219 -10.30 -9.62 -7.53
C ASN A 219 -10.46 -8.41 -6.58
N TRP A 220 -10.12 -7.21 -7.01
CA TRP A 220 -10.03 -6.02 -6.16
C TRP A 220 -11.33 -5.68 -5.44
N THR A 221 -12.46 -5.88 -6.10
CA THR A 221 -13.81 -5.63 -5.54
C THR A 221 -14.29 -6.71 -4.57
N GLN A 222 -13.57 -7.84 -4.46
CA GLN A 222 -13.93 -8.87 -3.49
C GLN A 222 -13.71 -8.35 -2.05
N PRO A 223 -14.57 -8.73 -1.10
CA PRO A 223 -14.39 -8.33 0.30
C PRO A 223 -13.06 -8.77 0.90
N ASN A 224 -12.58 -9.97 0.54
CA ASN A 224 -11.31 -10.52 1.00
C ASN A 224 -10.55 -11.16 -0.18
N PRO A 225 -9.89 -10.37 -1.02
CA PRO A 225 -9.19 -10.87 -2.19
C PRO A 225 -7.90 -11.59 -1.77
N SER A 226 -7.53 -12.66 -2.48
CA SER A 226 -6.26 -13.34 -2.24
C SER A 226 -5.09 -12.47 -2.64
N ILE A 227 -4.04 -12.45 -1.79
CA ILE A 227 -2.73 -11.91 -2.15
C ILE A 227 -2.17 -12.65 -3.37
N ARG A 228 -1.38 -11.97 -4.21
CA ARG A 228 -0.65 -12.65 -5.30
C ARG A 228 0.34 -13.63 -4.73
N SER A 229 0.40 -14.84 -5.29
CA SER A 229 1.25 -15.94 -4.78
C SER A 229 2.74 -15.60 -4.75
N TYR A 230 3.16 -14.65 -5.57
CA TYR A 230 4.54 -14.17 -5.60
C TYR A 230 4.80 -12.95 -4.71
N SER A 231 3.74 -12.23 -4.27
CA SER A 231 3.91 -11.00 -3.49
C SER A 231 4.68 -11.27 -2.22
N SER A 232 5.82 -10.61 -2.06
CA SER A 232 6.64 -10.70 -0.85
C SER A 232 5.87 -10.23 0.37
N GLN A 233 6.17 -10.84 1.52
CA GLN A 233 5.46 -10.66 2.78
C GLN A 233 6.46 -10.40 3.91
N GLY A 234 5.99 -9.69 4.93
CA GLY A 234 6.71 -9.52 6.18
C GLY A 234 6.67 -10.75 7.11
N PRO A 235 7.15 -10.58 8.33
CA PRO A 235 7.79 -9.39 8.86
C PRO A 235 9.17 -9.12 8.23
N THR A 236 9.77 -7.96 8.50
CA THR A 236 11.19 -7.76 8.27
C THR A 236 12.02 -8.68 9.17
N ASN A 237 13.33 -8.84 8.90
CA ASN A 237 14.15 -9.73 9.71
C ASN A 237 14.33 -9.26 11.17
N ASP A 238 14.14 -7.97 11.44
CA ASP A 238 14.07 -7.38 12.78
C ASP A 238 12.65 -7.36 13.39
N GLY A 239 11.64 -7.91 12.69
CA GLY A 239 10.31 -8.18 13.22
C GLY A 239 9.27 -7.07 13.02
N ARG A 240 9.56 -6.01 12.24
CA ARG A 240 8.57 -4.97 11.92
C ARG A 240 7.53 -5.47 10.92
N PHE A 241 6.30 -4.97 11.05
CA PHE A 241 5.23 -5.23 10.09
C PHE A 241 5.56 -4.62 8.71
N LYS A 242 5.38 -5.41 7.67
CA LYS A 242 5.45 -5.08 6.25
C LYS A 242 4.56 -6.06 5.46
N PRO A 243 4.06 -5.70 4.27
CA PRO A 243 4.07 -4.37 3.65
C PRO A 243 3.20 -3.38 4.44
N GLU A 244 3.22 -2.09 4.09
CA GLU A 244 2.32 -1.10 4.68
C GLU A 244 0.87 -1.33 4.26
N LEU A 245 0.65 -1.65 2.99
CA LEU A 245 -0.66 -2.05 2.45
C LEU A 245 -0.49 -2.81 1.13
N VAL A 246 -1.61 -3.25 0.56
CA VAL A 246 -1.64 -3.85 -0.78
C VAL A 246 -2.38 -2.96 -1.77
N ALA A 247 -1.94 -3.02 -3.04
CA ALA A 247 -2.57 -2.31 -4.14
C ALA A 247 -2.76 -3.23 -5.35
N PRO A 248 -3.63 -2.85 -6.33
CA PRO A 248 -3.90 -3.70 -7.48
C PRO A 248 -2.68 -3.86 -8.39
N ASP A 249 -2.49 -5.09 -8.87
CA ASP A 249 -1.61 -5.43 -9.99
C ASP A 249 -2.39 -6.02 -11.16
N GLY A 250 -1.69 -6.43 -12.21
CA GLY A 250 -2.35 -6.91 -13.43
C GLY A 250 -3.01 -5.77 -14.20
N THR A 251 -2.54 -4.55 -14.00
CA THR A 251 -3.04 -3.34 -14.64
C THR A 251 -2.59 -3.26 -16.10
N ALA A 252 -3.48 -2.77 -16.96
CA ALA A 252 -3.17 -2.59 -18.38
C ALA A 252 -2.48 -1.25 -18.62
N SER A 253 -1.38 -1.27 -19.38
CA SER A 253 -0.77 -0.08 -19.97
C SER A 253 -0.93 -0.07 -21.48
N LEU A 254 -0.89 1.13 -22.08
CA LEU A 254 -0.97 1.26 -23.55
C LEU A 254 0.23 0.63 -24.26
N THR A 255 1.40 0.64 -23.62
CA THR A 255 2.66 0.19 -24.21
C THR A 255 2.93 -1.30 -23.98
N TYR A 256 2.65 -1.80 -22.76
CA TYR A 256 3.06 -3.15 -22.33
C TYR A 256 1.89 -4.11 -22.13
N GLY A 257 0.64 -3.65 -22.38
CA GLY A 257 -0.54 -4.45 -22.10
C GLY A 257 -0.74 -4.71 -20.61
N VAL A 258 -1.29 -5.88 -20.27
CA VAL A 258 -1.48 -6.29 -18.88
C VAL A 258 -0.18 -6.82 -18.32
N SER A 259 0.28 -6.20 -17.23
CA SER A 259 1.52 -6.59 -16.55
C SER A 259 1.27 -6.80 -15.07
N SER A 260 1.99 -7.74 -14.46
CA SER A 260 1.80 -8.17 -13.07
C SER A 260 3.10 -8.00 -12.27
N GLY A 261 2.95 -7.81 -10.96
CA GLY A 261 4.05 -7.62 -10.02
C GLY A 261 3.79 -6.49 -9.04
N THR A 262 4.40 -6.53 -7.88
CA THR A 262 4.38 -5.43 -6.90
C THR A 262 4.93 -4.13 -7.50
N SER A 263 5.75 -4.22 -8.56
CA SER A 263 6.21 -3.08 -9.37
C SER A 263 5.10 -2.30 -10.07
N PHE A 264 3.89 -2.85 -10.18
CA PHE A 264 2.68 -2.17 -10.68
C PHE A 264 1.77 -1.70 -9.56
N SER A 265 1.85 -2.32 -8.40
CA SER A 265 1.12 -1.91 -7.20
C SER A 265 1.72 -0.65 -6.58
N ALA A 266 3.05 -0.59 -6.45
CA ALA A 266 3.74 0.57 -5.87
C ALA A 266 3.44 1.90 -6.60
N PRO A 267 3.52 2.03 -7.94
CA PRO A 267 3.18 3.28 -8.62
C PRO A 267 1.69 3.64 -8.51
N THR A 268 0.82 2.65 -8.23
CA THR A 268 -0.59 2.93 -7.93
C THR A 268 -0.72 3.69 -6.62
N VAL A 269 0.05 3.30 -5.59
CA VAL A 269 0.11 4.00 -4.30
C VAL A 269 0.77 5.37 -4.44
N ALA A 270 1.87 5.49 -5.19
CA ALA A 270 2.49 6.79 -5.45
C ALA A 270 1.51 7.77 -6.12
N GLY A 271 0.70 7.28 -7.08
CA GLY A 271 -0.36 8.08 -7.69
C GLY A 271 -1.50 8.44 -6.72
N ALA A 272 -1.84 7.55 -5.79
CA ALA A 272 -2.80 7.83 -4.72
C ALA A 272 -2.25 8.91 -3.76
N ALA A 273 -0.99 8.81 -3.37
CA ALA A 273 -0.31 9.82 -2.55
C ALA A 273 -0.29 11.19 -3.23
N ALA A 274 -0.04 11.23 -4.56
CA ALA A 274 -0.05 12.48 -5.31
C ALA A 274 -1.44 13.14 -5.36
N LEU A 275 -2.51 12.36 -5.38
CA LEU A 275 -3.87 12.91 -5.26
C LEU A 275 -4.13 13.48 -3.88
N LEU A 276 -3.67 12.83 -2.81
CA LEU A 276 -3.78 13.35 -1.44
C LEU A 276 -2.94 14.62 -1.25
N LEU A 277 -1.74 14.66 -1.83
CA LEU A 277 -0.87 15.84 -1.76
C LEU A 277 -1.47 17.05 -2.50
N GLN A 278 -2.23 16.81 -3.58
CA GLN A 278 -2.89 17.88 -4.33
C GLN A 278 -3.89 18.67 -3.48
N GLU A 279 -4.49 18.04 -2.46
CA GLU A 279 -5.45 18.71 -1.57
C GLU A 279 -4.77 19.69 -0.61
N ASP A 280 -3.61 19.31 -0.11
CA ASP A 280 -2.78 20.15 0.76
C ASP A 280 -1.30 19.89 0.44
N LEU A 281 -0.68 20.83 -0.24
CA LEU A 281 0.71 20.78 -0.70
C LEU A 281 1.74 20.90 0.45
N LEU A 282 1.30 21.11 1.68
CA LEU A 282 2.17 21.22 2.85
C LEU A 282 2.25 19.91 3.66
N GLN A 283 1.60 18.85 3.18
CA GLN A 283 1.67 17.55 3.84
C GLN A 283 3.06 16.92 3.68
N ASP A 284 3.60 16.45 4.78
CA ASP A 284 4.84 15.68 4.80
C ASP A 284 4.61 14.18 4.49
N ALA A 285 5.70 13.44 4.27
CA ALA A 285 5.65 12.01 3.98
C ALA A 285 4.93 11.20 5.08
N ALA A 286 5.07 11.59 6.35
CA ALA A 286 4.43 10.89 7.47
C ALA A 286 2.91 11.09 7.47
N THR A 287 2.45 12.29 7.17
CA THR A 287 1.03 12.62 7.02
C THR A 287 0.42 11.88 5.83
N LEU A 288 1.08 11.90 4.67
CA LEU A 288 0.64 11.16 3.48
C LEU A 288 0.55 9.65 3.76
N ALA A 289 1.57 9.06 4.38
CA ALA A 289 1.57 7.66 4.78
C ALA A 289 0.41 7.35 5.74
N SER A 290 0.19 8.19 6.76
CA SER A 290 -0.89 8.03 7.73
C SER A 290 -2.28 8.09 7.07
N ARG A 291 -2.49 8.98 6.12
CA ARG A 291 -3.74 9.10 5.36
C ARG A 291 -3.98 7.89 4.46
N LEU A 292 -2.95 7.38 3.78
CA LEU A 292 -3.04 6.16 2.98
C LEU A 292 -3.41 4.93 3.83
N LEU A 293 -2.79 4.80 5.01
CA LEU A 293 -3.08 3.72 5.95
C LEU A 293 -4.47 3.85 6.56
N GLY A 294 -4.86 5.07 6.95
CA GLY A 294 -6.18 5.35 7.55
C GLY A 294 -7.36 5.13 6.59
N GLY A 295 -7.13 5.27 5.27
CA GLY A 295 -8.12 4.97 4.24
C GLY A 295 -8.19 3.50 3.83
N ALA A 296 -7.19 2.68 4.21
CA ALA A 296 -7.12 1.28 3.78
C ALA A 296 -8.28 0.44 4.32
N ILE A 297 -8.78 -0.47 3.47
CA ILE A 297 -9.80 -1.44 3.88
C ILE A 297 -9.11 -2.70 4.40
N ASP A 298 -9.30 -3.02 5.67
CA ASP A 298 -8.77 -4.22 6.31
C ASP A 298 -9.23 -5.50 5.58
N VAL A 299 -8.27 -6.36 5.26
CA VAL A 299 -8.49 -7.66 4.60
C VAL A 299 -7.48 -8.67 5.13
N GLY A 300 -7.81 -9.95 5.10
CA GLY A 300 -6.98 -11.01 5.66
C GLY A 300 -7.29 -11.26 7.12
N ALA A 301 -6.27 -11.23 7.96
CA ALA A 301 -6.43 -11.27 9.41
C ALA A 301 -6.92 -9.90 9.91
N ALA A 302 -7.69 -9.88 10.98
CA ALA A 302 -8.22 -8.63 11.52
C ALA A 302 -7.10 -7.71 12.05
N GLY A 303 -7.07 -6.48 11.57
CA GLY A 303 -6.04 -5.50 11.87
C GLY A 303 -4.78 -5.68 11.00
N PRO A 304 -3.76 -4.83 11.16
CA PRO A 304 -2.56 -4.91 10.34
C PRO A 304 -1.84 -6.26 10.46
N ASP A 305 -1.47 -6.86 9.32
CA ASP A 305 -0.80 -8.15 9.26
C ASP A 305 0.38 -8.12 8.25
N ASN A 306 1.20 -9.18 8.25
CA ASN A 306 2.39 -9.26 7.42
C ASN A 306 2.12 -9.69 5.95
N VAL A 307 0.87 -9.88 5.56
CA VAL A 307 0.46 -10.27 4.21
C VAL A 307 -0.16 -9.08 3.46
N TYR A 308 -1.06 -8.37 4.12
CA TYR A 308 -1.83 -7.27 3.54
C TYR A 308 -1.50 -5.89 4.14
N GLY A 309 -0.63 -5.83 5.16
CA GLY A 309 -0.38 -4.59 5.90
C GLY A 309 -1.64 -4.07 6.58
N ALA A 310 -1.96 -2.79 6.39
CA ALA A 310 -3.22 -2.20 6.85
C ALA A 310 -4.44 -2.63 6.01
N GLY A 311 -4.23 -3.33 4.90
CA GLY A 311 -5.29 -3.79 4.01
C GLY A 311 -5.18 -3.29 2.57
N LYS A 312 -6.32 -3.23 1.86
CA LYS A 312 -6.41 -2.73 0.48
C LYS A 312 -6.32 -1.22 0.43
N LEU A 313 -5.53 -0.68 -0.51
CA LEU A 313 -5.51 0.75 -0.81
C LEU A 313 -6.94 1.25 -1.09
N GLN A 314 -7.38 2.21 -0.33
CA GLN A 314 -8.52 3.07 -0.60
C GLN A 314 -8.14 4.49 -0.22
N LEU A 315 -8.40 5.44 -1.12
CA LEU A 315 -8.29 6.83 -0.75
C LEU A 315 -9.40 7.16 0.25
N PRO A 316 -9.11 7.92 1.32
CA PRO A 316 -10.15 8.45 2.17
C PRO A 316 -11.15 9.23 1.31
N LEU A 317 -12.42 9.13 1.63
CA LEU A 317 -13.42 10.00 1.02
C LEU A 317 -13.09 11.44 1.43
N ILE A 318 -12.87 12.28 0.45
CA ILE A 318 -12.57 13.69 0.63
C ILE A 318 -13.89 14.43 0.60
N ASP A 319 -14.08 15.30 1.55
CA ASP A 319 -15.17 16.27 1.65
C ASP A 319 -14.47 17.61 1.84
N SER A 320 -14.38 18.40 0.76
CA SER A 320 -13.52 19.60 0.73
C SER A 320 -14.16 20.83 1.37
N ASP A 321 -15.49 20.90 1.43
CA ASP A 321 -16.25 21.99 2.03
C ASP A 321 -16.92 21.61 3.37
N ASN A 322 -16.77 20.33 3.77
CA ASN A 322 -17.26 19.76 5.03
C ASN A 322 -18.79 19.81 5.18
N ASP A 323 -19.51 19.56 4.10
CA ASP A 323 -20.97 19.53 4.09
C ASP A 323 -21.56 18.14 4.41
N GLY A 324 -20.71 17.09 4.43
CA GLY A 324 -21.11 15.70 4.67
C GLY A 324 -21.24 14.86 3.41
N LEU A 325 -21.03 15.42 2.21
CA LEU A 325 -20.82 14.71 0.96
C LEU A 325 -19.33 14.60 0.63
N SER A 326 -18.93 13.51 0.01
CA SER A 326 -17.58 13.44 -0.54
C SER A 326 -17.53 14.12 -1.91
N ASN A 327 -16.37 14.68 -2.27
CA ASN A 327 -16.15 15.28 -3.61
C ASN A 327 -16.55 14.33 -4.76
N VAL A 328 -16.41 13.01 -4.56
CA VAL A 328 -16.83 12.01 -5.56
C VAL A 328 -18.36 11.91 -5.64
N ALA A 329 -19.05 11.96 -4.51
CA ALA A 329 -20.52 11.98 -4.49
C ALA A 329 -21.04 13.24 -5.16
N GLU A 330 -20.46 14.39 -4.85
CA GLU A 330 -20.81 15.67 -5.43
C GLU A 330 -20.61 15.73 -6.95
N ILE A 331 -19.46 15.22 -7.47
CA ILE A 331 -19.25 15.09 -8.92
C ILE A 331 -20.35 14.22 -9.57
N GLN A 332 -20.85 13.19 -8.89
CA GLN A 332 -21.92 12.34 -9.40
C GLN A 332 -23.28 13.02 -9.36
N LEU A 333 -23.53 13.85 -8.36
CA LEU A 333 -24.74 14.65 -8.20
C LEU A 333 -24.71 15.91 -9.09
N GLY A 334 -23.52 16.41 -9.41
CA GLY A 334 -23.33 17.64 -10.18
C GLY A 334 -23.20 18.88 -9.31
N THR A 335 -23.06 18.71 -7.99
CA THR A 335 -22.83 19.79 -7.03
C THR A 335 -21.37 20.26 -7.05
N ASN A 336 -21.05 21.31 -6.29
CA ASN A 336 -19.74 21.95 -6.28
C ASN A 336 -18.96 21.58 -5.00
N ALA A 337 -18.02 20.66 -5.10
CA ALA A 337 -17.18 20.13 -4.03
C ALA A 337 -16.31 21.18 -3.24
N LEU A 338 -16.48 22.45 -3.49
CA LEU A 338 -15.84 23.55 -2.76
C LEU A 338 -16.88 24.57 -2.24
N ASN A 339 -18.15 24.25 -2.35
CA ASN A 339 -19.25 25.09 -1.90
C ASN A 339 -20.33 24.23 -1.25
N PRO A 340 -20.46 24.26 0.08
CA PRO A 340 -21.34 23.35 0.82
C PRO A 340 -22.85 23.53 0.55
N ASP A 341 -23.25 24.47 -0.30
CA ASP A 341 -24.62 24.83 -0.65
C ASP A 341 -24.60 25.27 -2.12
N SER A 342 -24.91 24.34 -3.04
CA SER A 342 -24.71 24.51 -4.48
C SER A 342 -25.76 25.42 -5.14
N ASP A 343 -27.02 25.41 -4.66
CA ASP A 343 -28.10 26.19 -5.22
C ASP A 343 -28.38 27.49 -4.45
N GLY A 344 -27.87 27.63 -3.21
CA GLY A 344 -27.86 28.85 -2.42
C GLY A 344 -29.13 29.07 -1.60
N ASP A 345 -29.87 28.03 -1.24
CA ASP A 345 -31.09 28.11 -0.42
C ASP A 345 -30.81 28.11 1.09
N THR A 346 -29.57 27.83 1.52
CA THR A 346 -29.05 27.75 2.89
C THR A 346 -29.11 26.36 3.56
N LEU A 347 -29.66 25.35 2.93
CA LEU A 347 -29.36 23.95 3.26
C LEU A 347 -28.01 23.59 2.67
N SER A 348 -27.29 22.66 3.29
CA SER A 348 -26.10 22.12 2.65
C SER A 348 -26.47 20.95 1.73
N ASP A 349 -25.72 20.79 0.63
CA ASP A 349 -25.89 19.67 -0.30
C ASP A 349 -25.94 18.33 0.45
N GLY A 350 -25.10 18.19 1.51
CA GLY A 350 -25.05 17.02 2.37
C GLY A 350 -26.30 16.81 3.23
N ASP A 351 -26.86 17.86 3.81
CA ASP A 351 -28.12 17.77 4.58
C ASP A 351 -29.30 17.47 3.65
N GLU A 352 -29.33 18.07 2.48
CA GLU A 352 -30.36 17.82 1.47
C GLU A 352 -30.40 16.35 1.08
N VAL A 353 -29.26 15.79 0.66
CA VAL A 353 -29.19 14.39 0.21
C VAL A 353 -29.37 13.38 1.36
N ASN A 354 -28.77 13.64 2.53
CA ASN A 354 -28.72 12.65 3.60
C ASN A 354 -29.86 12.74 4.61
N LEU A 355 -30.45 13.95 4.80
CA LEU A 355 -31.47 14.17 5.84
C LEU A 355 -32.85 14.47 5.25
N HIS A 356 -32.93 15.28 4.18
CA HIS A 356 -34.19 15.81 3.68
C HIS A 356 -34.67 15.11 2.39
N GLY A 357 -33.73 14.55 1.59
CA GLY A 357 -34.04 13.90 0.33
C GLY A 357 -34.45 14.86 -0.78
N THR A 358 -34.03 16.13 -0.66
CA THR A 358 -34.22 17.20 -1.65
C THR A 358 -33.14 17.15 -2.73
N ASP A 359 -33.31 17.92 -3.79
CA ASP A 359 -32.34 18.02 -4.90
C ASP A 359 -31.37 19.19 -4.65
N PRO A 360 -30.09 18.95 -4.36
CA PRO A 360 -29.12 20.00 -3.98
C PRO A 360 -28.75 20.97 -5.11
N LEU A 361 -29.44 20.90 -6.24
CA LEU A 361 -29.33 21.84 -7.37
C LEU A 361 -30.59 22.67 -7.58
N LEU A 362 -31.61 22.48 -6.73
CA LEU A 362 -32.91 23.15 -6.84
C LEU A 362 -33.34 23.74 -5.51
N MET A 363 -33.26 25.05 -5.35
CA MET A 363 -33.68 25.77 -4.14
C MET A 363 -35.10 25.43 -3.65
N ASP A 364 -35.96 24.89 -4.49
CA ASP A 364 -37.35 24.50 -4.28
C ASP A 364 -37.57 23.19 -5.04
N SER A 365 -37.43 22.07 -4.33
CA SER A 365 -37.39 20.71 -4.90
C SER A 365 -38.75 20.25 -5.45
N ASP A 366 -39.86 20.68 -4.85
CA ASP A 366 -41.23 20.28 -5.25
C ASP A 366 -41.98 21.30 -6.09
N GLY A 367 -41.45 22.55 -6.19
CA GLY A 367 -41.91 23.57 -7.11
C GLY A 367 -43.11 24.36 -6.59
N ASP A 368 -43.34 24.45 -5.27
CA ASP A 368 -44.47 25.12 -4.67
C ASP A 368 -44.23 26.61 -4.32
N GLN A 369 -42.98 27.10 -4.57
CA GLN A 369 -42.48 28.47 -4.37
C GLN A 369 -41.98 28.76 -2.93
N ALA A 370 -41.97 27.80 -2.01
CA ALA A 370 -41.15 27.87 -0.81
C ALA A 370 -39.79 27.23 -1.14
N ASP A 371 -38.70 27.74 -0.60
CA ASP A 371 -37.43 27.09 -0.69
C ASP A 371 -37.32 25.97 0.35
N ASP A 372 -36.53 24.92 0.05
CA ASP A 372 -36.42 23.73 0.87
C ASP A 372 -36.01 24.08 2.31
N ALA A 373 -35.06 25.02 2.49
CA ALA A 373 -34.61 25.49 3.80
C ALA A 373 -35.75 26.17 4.58
N THR A 374 -36.58 26.97 3.92
CA THR A 374 -37.75 27.61 4.54
C THR A 374 -38.74 26.54 5.01
N GLU A 375 -38.98 25.51 4.25
CA GLU A 375 -39.87 24.41 4.59
C GLU A 375 -39.35 23.58 5.76
N VAL A 376 -38.06 23.19 5.72
CA VAL A 376 -37.42 22.50 6.84
C VAL A 376 -37.52 23.32 8.12
N LEU A 377 -37.28 24.62 8.06
CA LEU A 377 -37.42 25.51 9.21
C LEU A 377 -38.88 25.64 9.70
N ALA A 378 -39.84 25.62 8.82
CA ALA A 378 -41.27 25.67 9.13
C ALA A 378 -41.82 24.32 9.62
N GLY A 379 -41.12 23.23 9.36
CA GLY A 379 -41.52 21.85 9.68
C GLY A 379 -42.54 21.30 8.68
N THR A 380 -42.56 21.82 7.46
CA THR A 380 -43.27 21.29 6.31
C THR A 380 -42.40 20.31 5.53
N ASP A 381 -42.95 19.59 4.56
CA ASP A 381 -42.22 18.56 3.81
C ASP A 381 -41.74 19.17 2.47
N PRO A 382 -40.42 19.37 2.28
CA PRO A 382 -39.86 20.02 1.09
C PRO A 382 -39.93 19.15 -0.18
N ASN A 383 -40.57 17.99 -0.09
CA ASN A 383 -40.80 17.09 -1.24
C ASN A 383 -42.30 16.93 -1.56
N ASP A 384 -43.22 17.68 -0.87
CA ASP A 384 -44.64 17.59 -1.10
C ASP A 384 -45.27 18.99 -1.27
N ALA A 385 -45.43 19.43 -2.49
CA ALA A 385 -46.01 20.72 -2.88
C ALA A 385 -47.39 21.05 -2.27
N ALA A 386 -47.99 20.15 -1.53
CA ALA A 386 -49.19 20.39 -0.74
C ALA A 386 -48.90 20.69 0.74
N SER A 387 -47.63 20.58 1.14
CA SER A 387 -47.14 20.77 2.52
C SER A 387 -46.34 22.04 2.72
N TYR A 388 -46.65 23.12 2.04
CA TYR A 388 -45.89 24.37 2.07
C TYR A 388 -46.09 25.17 3.40
N PRO A 389 -45.12 26.00 3.78
CA PRO A 389 -45.27 26.92 4.90
C PRO A 389 -46.48 27.85 4.65
N GLY A 390 -47.36 27.92 5.60
CA GLY A 390 -48.53 28.81 5.46
C GLY A 390 -48.13 30.24 5.10
N ASP A 391 -48.78 30.83 4.13
CA ASP A 391 -48.52 32.16 3.61
C ASP A 391 -48.70 33.31 4.66
N GLY A 392 -49.02 32.95 5.91
CA GLY A 392 -49.30 33.88 6.98
C GLY A 392 -50.70 34.44 6.94
N ASP A 393 -51.53 34.07 5.96
CA ASP A 393 -52.97 34.39 5.89
C ASP A 393 -53.78 33.41 6.76
N ILE A 394 -53.65 33.56 8.08
CA ILE A 394 -54.33 32.69 9.06
C ILE A 394 -55.86 32.85 9.00
N THR A 395 -56.34 33.92 8.42
CA THR A 395 -57.79 34.22 8.22
C THR A 395 -58.34 33.67 6.91
N GLU A 396 -57.51 33.22 6.00
CA GLU A 396 -57.84 32.73 4.64
C GLU A 396 -58.65 33.75 3.83
N ASP A 397 -58.37 35.06 4.05
CA ASP A 397 -59.07 36.14 3.32
C ASP A 397 -58.31 36.66 2.07
N GLY A 398 -57.13 36.08 1.80
CA GLY A 398 -56.24 36.40 0.68
C GLY A 398 -55.37 37.63 0.91
N VAL A 399 -55.26 38.11 2.16
CA VAL A 399 -54.44 39.29 2.51
C VAL A 399 -53.75 39.08 3.85
N VAL A 400 -52.43 38.92 3.84
CA VAL A 400 -51.63 38.87 5.08
C VAL A 400 -51.61 40.26 5.74
N ASP A 401 -52.36 40.42 6.84
CA ASP A 401 -52.46 41.70 7.55
C ASP A 401 -52.37 41.55 9.08
N VAL A 402 -52.62 42.62 9.80
CA VAL A 402 -52.55 42.60 11.27
C VAL A 402 -53.57 41.69 11.95
N ARG A 403 -54.61 41.23 11.25
CA ARG A 403 -55.59 40.27 11.78
C ARG A 403 -55.00 38.89 11.88
N ASP A 404 -54.22 38.46 10.89
CA ASP A 404 -53.51 37.21 10.87
C ASP A 404 -52.46 37.17 11.99
N MET A 405 -51.66 38.22 12.09
CA MET A 405 -50.67 38.38 13.16
C MET A 405 -51.32 38.35 14.56
N LEU A 406 -52.49 38.93 14.73
CA LEU A 406 -53.25 38.93 15.98
C LEU A 406 -53.83 37.52 16.30
N LEU A 407 -54.26 36.81 15.28
CA LEU A 407 -54.75 35.42 15.45
C LEU A 407 -53.60 34.49 15.81
N GLY A 408 -52.45 34.57 15.15
CA GLY A 408 -51.25 33.83 15.46
C GLY A 408 -50.73 34.09 16.87
N LEU A 409 -50.69 35.38 17.31
CA LEU A 409 -50.33 35.74 18.67
C LEU A 409 -51.32 35.18 19.73
N ARG A 410 -52.59 35.12 19.42
CA ARG A 410 -53.61 34.50 20.32
C ARG A 410 -53.44 33.01 20.41
N TYR A 411 -53.09 32.34 19.30
CA TYR A 411 -52.83 30.92 19.27
C TYR A 411 -51.58 30.56 20.10
N LEU A 412 -50.48 31.33 19.94
CA LEU A 412 -49.26 31.18 20.73
C LEU A 412 -49.48 31.43 22.23
N GLN A 413 -50.33 32.44 22.60
CA GLN A 413 -50.69 32.71 23.99
C GLN A 413 -51.53 31.57 24.58
N MET A 414 -52.41 30.96 23.78
CA MET A 414 -53.22 29.83 24.21
C MET A 414 -52.35 28.55 24.46
N LEU A 415 -51.37 28.31 23.59
CA LEU A 415 -50.39 27.22 23.77
C LEU A 415 -49.55 27.44 25.03
N ALA A 416 -49.10 28.66 25.31
CA ALA A 416 -48.30 29.02 26.49
C ALA A 416 -49.08 28.92 27.80
N THR A 417 -50.43 28.86 27.76
CA THR A 417 -51.27 28.66 28.94
C THR A 417 -51.66 27.22 29.19
N LEU A 418 -51.31 26.31 28.26
CA LEU A 418 -51.58 24.89 28.35
C LEU A 418 -50.34 24.10 28.82
N THR A 419 -49.16 24.76 28.94
CA THR A 419 -47.93 24.24 29.55
C THR A 419 -47.75 24.78 30.96
#